data_f9c4009136896f2948610eadea136e8a
#
_entry.id   f9c4009136896f2948610eadea136e8a
#
_cell.length_a   1.000
_cell.length_b   1.000
_cell.length_c   1.000
_cell.angle_alpha   90.00
_cell.angle_beta   90.00
_cell.angle_gamma   90.00
#
_symmetry.space_group_name_H-M   'P 1'
#
loop_
_entity.id
_entity.type
_entity.pdbx_description
1 polymer ?
#
loop_
_entity_poly.entity_id
_entity_poly.type
_entity_poly.pdbx_seq_one_letter_code
_entity_poly.pdbx_strand_id
1 'polypeptide(L)'
;LRYQGLAFSWIGFDELTQWNKPFAWNYMRSRLRTAASDLPIYMRATTNPGGPGHQWVKKMFIDPAPYGKTFDATDIETGEVLKYPAGHSKAGQSLFKRKFIPARLSDNPYLSREGDYEAMLLSLPEQQRKQLLEGDWDIKEGAAFTEFNRDIHVVEPFNIPHNWVKFRACDYGYGSYSA
;
A
#
# COMPACT_ATOMS: atom_id res chain seq x y z
N LEU A 1 -7.48 -12.30 -22.21
CA LEU A 1 -7.51 -12.25 -20.75
C LEU A 1 -8.38 -13.40 -20.21
N ARG A 2 -7.81 -14.26 -19.35
CA ARG A 2 -8.42 -15.54 -18.90
C ARG A 2 -9.75 -15.35 -18.15
N TYR A 3 -9.97 -14.21 -17.48
CA TYR A 3 -11.15 -13.92 -16.69
C TYR A 3 -12.18 -13.02 -17.41
N GLN A 4 -12.04 -12.85 -18.72
CA GLN A 4 -12.97 -12.06 -19.50
C GLN A 4 -14.33 -12.76 -19.52
N GLY A 5 -15.41 -12.01 -19.27
CA GLY A 5 -16.77 -12.54 -19.22
C GLY A 5 -17.21 -13.11 -17.86
N LEU A 6 -16.29 -13.42 -16.96
CA LEU A 6 -16.63 -13.96 -15.64
C LEU A 6 -17.16 -12.88 -14.69
N ALA A 7 -17.92 -13.30 -13.68
CA ALA A 7 -18.44 -12.47 -12.61
C ALA A 7 -18.19 -13.14 -11.26
N PHE A 8 -17.80 -12.37 -10.26
CA PHE A 8 -17.46 -12.84 -8.92
C PHE A 8 -18.11 -11.94 -7.88
N SER A 9 -18.62 -12.50 -6.80
CA SER A 9 -19.03 -11.75 -5.60
C SER A 9 -17.83 -11.44 -4.69
N TRP A 10 -16.81 -12.27 -4.76
CA TRP A 10 -15.59 -12.13 -3.96
C TRP A 10 -14.33 -12.44 -4.77
N ILE A 11 -13.27 -11.67 -4.54
CA ILE A 11 -11.95 -11.90 -5.15
C ILE A 11 -10.89 -11.74 -4.07
N GLY A 12 -10.01 -12.74 -3.94
CA GLY A 12 -8.83 -12.71 -3.10
C GLY A 12 -7.55 -12.63 -3.91
N PHE A 13 -6.62 -11.78 -3.48
CA PHE A 13 -5.23 -11.78 -3.94
C PHE A 13 -4.34 -12.21 -2.80
N ASP A 14 -3.44 -13.11 -3.08
CA ASP A 14 -2.36 -13.45 -2.18
C ASP A 14 -1.08 -12.76 -2.63
N GLU A 15 -0.27 -12.32 -1.67
CA GLU A 15 0.99 -11.62 -1.91
C GLU A 15 0.87 -10.46 -2.92
N LEU A 16 0.00 -9.49 -2.61
CA LEU A 16 -0.34 -8.41 -3.54
C LEU A 16 0.87 -7.60 -4.01
N THR A 17 1.91 -7.45 -3.18
CA THR A 17 3.16 -6.76 -3.54
C THR A 17 4.01 -7.48 -4.58
N GLN A 18 3.72 -8.76 -4.88
CA GLN A 18 4.39 -9.46 -5.99
C GLN A 18 3.94 -8.96 -7.37
N TRP A 19 2.85 -8.23 -7.46
CA TRP A 19 2.39 -7.61 -8.69
C TRP A 19 3.01 -6.23 -8.86
N ASN A 20 3.89 -6.05 -9.83
CA ASN A 20 4.62 -4.80 -10.03
C ASN A 20 3.74 -3.58 -10.41
N LYS A 21 2.51 -3.81 -10.86
CA LYS A 21 1.55 -2.76 -11.25
C LYS A 21 0.15 -3.08 -10.75
N PRO A 22 -0.69 -2.07 -10.47
CA PRO A 22 -2.07 -2.26 -9.98
C PRO A 22 -3.04 -2.79 -11.05
N PHE A 23 -2.56 -3.09 -12.25
CA PHE A 23 -3.41 -3.52 -13.38
C PHE A 23 -4.28 -4.72 -13.04
N ALA A 24 -3.70 -5.79 -12.49
CA ALA A 24 -4.46 -7.01 -12.17
C ALA A 24 -5.55 -6.73 -11.13
N TRP A 25 -5.22 -5.97 -10.08
CA TRP A 25 -6.16 -5.53 -9.06
C TRP A 25 -7.33 -4.73 -9.67
N ASN A 26 -7.02 -3.71 -10.46
CA ASN A 26 -8.04 -2.86 -11.08
C ASN A 26 -8.88 -3.62 -12.11
N TYR A 27 -8.27 -4.49 -12.91
CA TYR A 27 -8.97 -5.33 -13.87
C TYR A 27 -9.94 -6.29 -13.18
N MET A 28 -9.50 -7.01 -12.16
CA MET A 28 -10.35 -7.96 -11.45
C MET A 28 -11.49 -7.27 -10.71
N ARG A 29 -11.31 -6.06 -10.22
CA ARG A 29 -12.40 -5.27 -9.63
C ARG A 29 -13.56 -5.03 -10.61
N SER A 30 -13.30 -4.89 -11.90
CA SER A 30 -14.35 -4.79 -12.91
C SER A 30 -15.17 -6.09 -13.09
N ARG A 31 -14.70 -7.19 -12.50
CA ARG A 31 -15.39 -8.50 -12.49
C ARG A 31 -16.22 -8.73 -11.23
N LEU A 32 -16.12 -7.84 -10.24
CA LEU A 32 -16.95 -7.88 -9.05
C LEU A 32 -18.39 -7.47 -9.39
N ARG A 33 -19.25 -8.44 -9.52
CA ARG A 33 -20.68 -8.24 -9.76
C ARG A 33 -21.45 -9.52 -9.43
N THR A 34 -22.67 -9.37 -8.95
CA THR A 34 -23.60 -10.46 -8.71
C THR A 34 -25.00 -10.02 -9.01
N ALA A 35 -25.84 -10.96 -9.45
CA ALA A 35 -27.27 -10.76 -9.56
C ALA A 35 -27.99 -11.01 -8.23
N ALA A 36 -27.36 -11.67 -7.27
CA ALA A 36 -27.91 -11.94 -5.94
C ALA A 36 -27.77 -10.69 -5.06
N SER A 37 -28.88 -10.20 -4.53
CA SER A 37 -28.94 -8.97 -3.72
C SER A 37 -28.40 -9.12 -2.30
N ASP A 38 -28.30 -10.35 -1.81
CA ASP A 38 -27.90 -10.72 -0.45
C ASP A 38 -26.40 -11.05 -0.30
N LEU A 39 -25.67 -11.15 -1.43
CA LEU A 39 -24.25 -11.46 -1.39
C LEU A 39 -23.41 -10.17 -1.32
N PRO A 40 -22.51 -10.06 -0.32
CA PRO A 40 -21.59 -8.95 -0.26
C PRO A 40 -20.59 -9.01 -1.42
N ILE A 41 -20.30 -7.86 -2.00
CA ILE A 41 -19.30 -7.72 -3.08
C ILE A 41 -18.06 -7.03 -2.51
N TYR A 42 -16.92 -7.73 -2.51
CA TYR A 42 -15.67 -7.18 -1.99
C TYR A 42 -14.42 -7.86 -2.55
N MET A 43 -13.30 -7.17 -2.41
CA MET A 43 -11.95 -7.72 -2.65
C MET A 43 -11.15 -7.71 -1.36
N ARG A 44 -10.30 -8.72 -1.21
CA ARG A 44 -9.28 -8.78 -0.16
C ARG A 44 -7.92 -9.11 -0.75
N ALA A 45 -6.88 -8.72 -0.05
CA ALA A 45 -5.53 -9.16 -0.35
C ALA A 45 -4.76 -9.40 0.94
N THR A 46 -3.86 -10.37 0.89
CA THR A 46 -2.78 -10.52 1.86
C THR A 46 -1.50 -10.01 1.23
N THR A 47 -0.61 -9.45 2.01
CA THR A 47 0.70 -9.02 1.53
C THR A 47 1.62 -8.61 2.66
N ASN A 48 2.93 -8.73 2.41
CA ASN A 48 3.98 -8.15 3.22
C ASN A 48 4.56 -6.91 2.53
N PRO A 49 5.17 -5.98 3.26
CA PRO A 49 5.98 -4.92 2.66
C PRO A 49 7.15 -5.52 1.87
N GLY A 50 7.64 -4.79 0.89
CA GLY A 50 8.67 -5.28 -0.06
C GLY A 50 8.08 -5.81 -1.36
N GLY A 51 8.96 -6.31 -2.24
CA GLY A 51 8.58 -6.78 -3.55
C GLY A 51 8.27 -5.68 -4.57
N PRO A 52 8.12 -6.06 -5.85
CA PRO A 52 8.04 -5.09 -6.96
C PRO A 52 6.82 -4.18 -6.92
N GLY A 53 5.77 -4.57 -6.21
CA GLY A 53 4.53 -3.79 -6.09
C GLY A 53 4.43 -2.95 -4.81
N HIS A 54 5.44 -2.97 -3.96
CA HIS A 54 5.43 -2.29 -2.67
C HIS A 54 4.88 -0.86 -2.74
N GLN A 55 5.42 -0.06 -3.66
CA GLN A 55 5.09 1.36 -3.74
C GLN A 55 3.61 1.63 -4.07
N TRP A 56 3.04 0.93 -5.06
CA TRP A 56 1.64 1.17 -5.39
C TRP A 56 0.69 0.61 -4.34
N VAL A 57 1.04 -0.50 -3.68
CA VAL A 57 0.24 -1.05 -2.56
C VAL A 57 0.27 -0.08 -1.38
N LYS A 58 1.44 0.44 -1.04
CA LYS A 58 1.61 1.44 0.02
C LYS A 58 0.75 2.69 -0.25
N LYS A 59 0.90 3.32 -1.41
CA LYS A 59 0.08 4.47 -1.83
C LYS A 59 -1.42 4.18 -1.82
N MET A 60 -1.83 2.96 -2.18
CA MET A 60 -3.23 2.62 -2.30
C MET A 60 -3.91 2.30 -0.96
N PHE A 61 -3.19 1.72 0.01
CA PHE A 61 -3.79 1.13 1.20
C PHE A 61 -3.21 1.60 2.52
N ILE A 62 -1.93 2.02 2.54
CA ILE A 62 -1.20 2.34 3.78
C ILE A 62 -1.19 3.85 4.03
N ASP A 63 -0.67 4.63 3.06
CA ASP A 63 -0.48 6.07 3.21
C ASP A 63 -1.79 6.88 3.41
N PRO A 64 -2.95 6.48 2.83
CA PRO A 64 -4.14 7.33 2.90
C PRO A 64 -4.78 7.43 4.28
N ALA A 65 -4.56 6.48 5.20
CA ALA A 65 -5.20 6.51 6.51
C ALA A 65 -4.42 5.68 7.56
N PRO A 66 -4.58 6.00 8.85
CA PRO A 66 -4.04 5.18 9.92
C PRO A 66 -4.54 3.73 9.87
N TYR A 67 -3.72 2.80 10.35
CA TYR A 67 -4.03 1.37 10.38
C TYR A 67 -5.38 1.07 11.04
N GLY A 68 -6.13 0.15 10.45
CA GLY A 68 -7.45 -0.25 10.94
C GLY A 68 -8.59 0.74 10.65
N LYS A 69 -8.31 1.92 10.09
CA LYS A 69 -9.35 2.88 9.71
C LYS A 69 -9.86 2.63 8.31
N THR A 70 -11.17 2.78 8.14
CA THR A 70 -11.81 2.76 6.81
C THR A 70 -11.74 4.15 6.23
N PHE A 71 -11.38 4.27 4.96
CA PHE A 71 -11.25 5.52 4.24
C PHE A 71 -11.83 5.44 2.83
N ASP A 72 -12.11 6.59 2.24
CA ASP A 72 -12.57 6.70 0.87
C ASP A 72 -11.42 6.38 -0.09
N ALA A 73 -11.70 5.56 -1.10
CA ALA A 73 -10.68 5.18 -2.06
C ALA A 73 -10.18 6.39 -2.85
N THR A 74 -8.86 6.52 -2.94
CA THR A 74 -8.17 7.57 -3.68
C THR A 74 -7.54 7.03 -4.95
N ASP A 75 -7.37 7.89 -5.92
CA ASP A 75 -6.48 7.67 -7.05
C ASP A 75 -5.03 7.68 -6.55
N ILE A 76 -4.20 6.73 -7.00
CA ILE A 76 -2.83 6.57 -6.51
C ILE A 76 -1.83 7.56 -7.10
N GLU A 77 -2.20 8.24 -8.20
CA GLU A 77 -1.34 9.23 -8.85
C GLU A 77 -1.66 10.64 -8.36
N THR A 78 -2.96 10.97 -8.25
CA THR A 78 -3.39 12.31 -7.85
C THR A 78 -3.67 12.46 -6.36
N GLY A 79 -3.92 11.35 -5.64
CA GLY A 79 -4.37 11.37 -4.25
C GLY A 79 -5.83 11.78 -4.06
N GLU A 80 -6.54 12.13 -5.13
CA GLU A 80 -7.93 12.58 -5.05
C GLU A 80 -8.89 11.44 -4.75
N VAL A 81 -9.94 11.71 -3.98
CA VAL A 81 -10.98 10.73 -3.68
C VAL A 81 -11.73 10.38 -4.97
N LEU A 82 -11.83 9.08 -5.25
CA LEU A 82 -12.60 8.54 -6.37
C LEU A 82 -14.10 8.68 -6.10
N LYS A 83 -14.78 9.54 -6.85
CA LYS A 83 -16.19 9.87 -6.65
C LYS A 83 -17.06 9.54 -7.86
N TYR A 84 -18.35 9.36 -7.61
CA TYR A 84 -19.35 9.29 -8.69
C TYR A 84 -19.37 10.62 -9.46
N PRO A 85 -19.39 10.56 -10.80
CA PRO A 85 -19.36 11.77 -11.63
C PRO A 85 -20.65 12.59 -11.50
N ALA A 86 -20.57 13.85 -11.91
CA ALA A 86 -21.73 14.71 -12.05
C ALA A 86 -22.77 14.05 -12.97
N GLY A 87 -24.06 14.17 -12.60
CA GLY A 87 -25.17 13.54 -13.32
C GLY A 87 -25.52 12.12 -12.86
N HIS A 88 -24.68 11.46 -12.07
CA HIS A 88 -25.05 10.19 -11.45
C HIS A 88 -25.92 10.42 -10.20
N SER A 89 -26.88 9.50 -9.89
CA SER A 89 -27.75 9.60 -8.70
C SER A 89 -27.00 9.70 -7.37
N LYS A 90 -25.74 9.24 -7.32
CA LYS A 90 -24.83 9.30 -6.18
C LYS A 90 -23.68 10.30 -6.39
N ALA A 91 -23.88 11.32 -7.24
CA ALA A 91 -22.84 12.29 -7.57
C ALA A 91 -22.15 12.84 -6.31
N GLY A 92 -20.83 12.93 -6.34
CA GLY A 92 -20.00 13.42 -5.23
C GLY A 92 -19.72 12.42 -4.10
N GLN A 93 -20.45 11.31 -4.02
CA GLN A 93 -20.14 10.24 -3.06
C GLN A 93 -18.93 9.43 -3.51
N SER A 94 -18.20 8.85 -2.55
CA SER A 94 -17.08 7.95 -2.83
C SER A 94 -17.54 6.70 -3.58
N LEU A 95 -16.78 6.28 -4.59
CA LEU A 95 -17.08 5.07 -5.36
C LEU A 95 -17.01 3.80 -4.51
N PHE A 96 -16.05 3.73 -3.59
CA PHE A 96 -15.85 2.59 -2.69
C PHE A 96 -14.89 2.97 -1.55
N LYS A 97 -14.86 2.13 -0.54
CA LYS A 97 -13.99 2.30 0.63
C LYS A 97 -12.88 1.27 0.65
N ARG A 98 -11.79 1.61 1.31
CA ARG A 98 -10.64 0.73 1.57
C ARG A 98 -10.33 0.70 3.05
N LYS A 99 -9.63 -0.35 3.45
CA LYS A 99 -9.13 -0.50 4.82
C LYS A 99 -7.87 -1.37 4.76
N PHE A 100 -6.84 -0.96 5.46
CA PHE A 100 -5.67 -1.78 5.75
C PHE A 100 -5.77 -2.29 7.20
N ILE A 101 -5.56 -3.58 7.38
CA ILE A 101 -5.55 -4.24 8.68
C ILE A 101 -4.15 -4.82 8.86
N PRO A 102 -3.32 -4.26 9.76
CA PRO A 102 -2.02 -4.82 10.05
C PRO A 102 -2.19 -6.18 10.72
N ALA A 103 -1.26 -7.09 10.46
CA ALA A 103 -1.13 -8.37 11.15
C ALA A 103 0.34 -8.56 11.52
N ARG A 104 0.61 -8.89 12.76
CA ARG A 104 1.95 -9.16 13.30
C ARG A 104 2.07 -10.60 13.73
N LEU A 105 3.28 -11.09 13.84
CA LEU A 105 3.53 -12.43 14.38
C LEU A 105 2.88 -12.60 15.75
N SER A 106 2.94 -11.58 16.61
CA SER A 106 2.32 -11.57 17.94
C SER A 106 0.80 -11.74 17.94
N ASP A 107 0.14 -11.45 16.82
CA ASP A 107 -1.31 -11.62 16.69
C ASP A 107 -1.71 -13.08 16.43
N ASN A 108 -0.72 -13.94 16.13
CA ASN A 108 -0.94 -15.37 15.90
C ASN A 108 -0.38 -16.21 17.06
N PRO A 109 -1.25 -16.61 18.02
CA PRO A 109 -0.80 -17.36 19.21
C PRO A 109 -0.25 -18.74 18.90
N TYR A 110 -0.51 -19.30 17.73
CA TYR A 110 0.02 -20.61 17.33
C TYR A 110 1.47 -20.53 16.88
N LEU A 111 1.85 -19.48 16.17
CA LEU A 111 3.23 -19.27 15.69
C LEU A 111 4.15 -18.69 16.78
N SER A 112 3.59 -17.94 17.73
CA SER A 112 4.38 -17.33 18.81
C SER A 112 4.72 -18.29 19.96
N ARG A 113 4.01 -19.43 20.09
CA ARG A 113 4.23 -20.38 21.19
C ARG A 113 5.46 -21.27 21.00
N GLU A 114 5.79 -21.62 19.78
CA GLU A 114 6.89 -22.57 19.50
C GLU A 114 8.23 -21.88 19.32
N GLY A 115 8.27 -20.57 19.09
CA GLY A 115 9.49 -19.77 18.98
C GLY A 115 10.36 -20.04 17.74
N ASP A 116 10.22 -21.18 17.09
CA ASP A 116 11.06 -21.57 15.95
C ASP A 116 10.88 -20.65 14.74
N TYR A 117 9.63 -20.25 14.47
CA TYR A 117 9.34 -19.35 13.37
C TYR A 117 9.87 -17.94 13.63
N GLU A 118 9.74 -17.44 14.85
CA GLU A 118 10.33 -16.16 15.26
C GLU A 118 11.85 -16.19 15.17
N ALA A 119 12.48 -17.26 15.64
CA ALA A 119 13.94 -17.45 15.55
C ALA A 119 14.42 -17.45 14.09
N MET A 120 13.65 -18.11 13.19
CA MET A 120 13.94 -18.07 11.77
C MET A 120 13.86 -16.66 11.20
N LEU A 121 12.82 -15.88 11.52
CA LEU A 121 12.69 -14.49 11.08
C LEU A 121 13.78 -13.60 11.65
N LEU A 122 14.16 -13.79 12.90
CA LEU A 122 15.27 -13.05 13.55
C LEU A 122 16.64 -13.34 12.91
N SER A 123 16.81 -14.51 12.29
CA SER A 123 18.04 -14.87 11.58
C SER A 123 18.19 -14.17 10.20
N LEU A 124 17.11 -13.57 9.69
CA LEU A 124 17.14 -12.85 8.41
C LEU A 124 17.94 -11.54 8.49
N PRO A 125 18.47 -11.06 7.35
CA PRO A 125 19.03 -9.71 7.26
C PRO A 125 18.04 -8.67 7.80
N GLU A 126 18.58 -7.61 8.42
CA GLU A 126 17.79 -6.59 9.12
C GLU A 126 16.63 -6.06 8.29
N GLN A 127 16.86 -5.78 7.03
CA GLN A 127 15.85 -5.27 6.12
C GLN A 127 14.68 -6.24 5.93
N GLN A 128 14.97 -7.52 5.69
CA GLN A 128 13.93 -8.56 5.56
C GLN A 128 13.21 -8.82 6.88
N ARG A 129 13.93 -8.75 7.99
CA ARG A 129 13.34 -8.88 9.32
C ARG A 129 12.33 -7.76 9.58
N LYS A 130 12.66 -6.51 9.31
CA LYS A 130 11.73 -5.38 9.42
C LYS A 130 10.49 -5.55 8.54
N GLN A 131 10.66 -6.06 7.32
CA GLN A 131 9.55 -6.35 6.42
C GLN A 131 8.61 -7.44 6.95
N LEU A 132 9.18 -8.57 7.35
CA LEU A 132 8.39 -9.78 7.63
C LEU A 132 7.96 -9.89 9.10
N LEU A 133 8.79 -9.45 10.04
CA LEU A 133 8.49 -9.52 11.47
C LEU A 133 7.73 -8.27 11.94
N GLU A 134 8.17 -7.09 11.51
CA GLU A 134 7.63 -5.81 11.99
C GLU A 134 6.52 -5.27 11.07
N GLY A 135 6.46 -5.74 9.82
CA GLY A 135 5.51 -5.26 8.82
C GLY A 135 5.74 -3.78 8.47
N ASP A 136 7.01 -3.37 8.44
CA ASP A 136 7.39 -1.98 8.19
C ASP A 136 7.24 -1.63 6.70
N TRP A 137 6.35 -0.70 6.40
CA TRP A 137 6.06 -0.20 5.05
C TRP A 137 6.93 0.99 4.64
N ASP A 138 7.78 1.50 5.52
CA ASP A 138 8.69 2.60 5.21
C ASP A 138 10.07 2.13 4.73
N ILE A 139 10.30 0.82 4.71
CA ILE A 139 11.53 0.22 4.19
C ILE A 139 11.57 0.38 2.67
N LYS A 140 12.67 0.93 2.19
CA LYS A 140 12.95 1.08 0.76
C LYS A 140 14.02 0.08 0.34
N GLU A 141 13.62 -0.97 -0.36
CA GLU A 141 14.60 -1.83 -1.05
C GLU A 141 15.35 -1.02 -2.11
N GLY A 142 16.67 -1.11 -2.11
CA GLY A 142 17.51 -0.38 -3.04
C GLY A 142 17.59 1.14 -2.81
N ALA A 143 17.20 1.62 -1.65
CA ALA A 143 17.37 3.03 -1.31
C ALA A 143 18.86 3.39 -1.30
N ALA A 144 19.23 4.47 -2.00
CA ALA A 144 20.58 5.00 -1.99
C ALA A 144 21.02 5.49 -0.59
N PHE A 145 20.05 5.81 0.26
CA PHE A 145 20.23 6.26 1.63
C PHE A 145 19.45 5.36 2.58
N THR A 146 20.06 4.26 3.02
CA THR A 146 19.45 3.28 3.94
C THR A 146 19.22 3.86 5.33
N GLU A 147 20.02 4.86 5.71
CA GLU A 147 19.96 5.53 7.02
C GLU A 147 18.85 6.58 7.10
N PHE A 148 18.13 6.87 5.99
CA PHE A 148 17.04 7.84 6.03
C PHE A 148 15.90 7.34 6.91
N ASN A 149 15.68 8.06 7.99
CA ASN A 149 14.58 7.82 8.94
C ASN A 149 13.72 9.09 9.04
N ARG A 150 12.41 8.97 8.81
CA ARG A 150 11.50 10.12 8.84
C ARG A 150 11.45 10.79 10.22
N ASP A 151 11.52 10.01 11.30
CA ASP A 151 11.43 10.54 12.67
C ASP A 151 12.68 11.36 13.06
N ILE A 152 13.77 11.16 12.33
CA ILE A 152 15.05 11.86 12.58
C ILE A 152 15.27 12.97 11.54
N HIS A 153 14.95 12.68 10.26
CA HIS A 153 15.38 13.53 9.14
C HIS A 153 14.26 14.44 8.59
N VAL A 154 13.00 14.20 8.99
CA VAL A 154 11.89 15.07 8.65
C VAL A 154 11.53 15.91 9.86
N VAL A 155 11.78 17.20 9.76
CA VAL A 155 11.47 18.16 10.83
C VAL A 155 10.18 18.92 10.52
N GLU A 156 9.56 19.46 11.55
CA GLU A 156 8.42 20.35 11.37
C GLU A 156 8.80 21.56 10.50
N PRO A 157 7.88 22.04 9.64
CA PRO A 157 8.14 23.21 8.80
C PRO A 157 8.56 24.42 9.64
N PHE A 158 9.66 25.05 9.27
CA PHE A 158 10.14 26.26 9.92
C PHE A 158 10.53 27.34 8.90
N ASN A 159 10.56 28.59 9.33
CA ASN A 159 11.02 29.69 8.50
C ASN A 159 12.54 29.64 8.33
N ILE A 160 13.00 29.48 7.09
CA ILE A 160 14.43 29.46 6.78
C ILE A 160 14.99 30.87 6.97
N PRO A 161 15.99 31.06 7.87
CA PRO A 161 16.62 32.36 8.07
C PRO A 161 17.14 32.96 6.77
N HIS A 162 16.97 34.28 6.61
CA HIS A 162 17.35 34.98 5.37
C HIS A 162 18.86 34.93 5.09
N ASN A 163 19.67 34.80 6.13
CA ASN A 163 21.13 34.71 6.05
C ASN A 163 21.69 33.32 5.73
N TRP A 164 20.81 32.30 5.63
CA TRP A 164 21.27 30.99 5.19
C TRP A 164 21.49 30.94 3.69
N VAL A 165 22.63 30.39 3.29
CA VAL A 165 22.91 30.11 1.87
C VAL A 165 21.93 29.06 1.38
N LYS A 166 21.23 29.35 0.29
CA LYS A 166 20.24 28.46 -0.33
C LYS A 166 20.74 28.05 -1.71
N PHE A 167 20.73 26.75 -1.98
CA PHE A 167 21.05 26.22 -3.29
C PHE A 167 20.07 25.11 -3.66
N ARG A 168 19.96 24.83 -4.94
CA ARG A 168 19.18 23.70 -5.47
C ARG A 168 20.10 22.88 -6.35
N ALA A 169 19.98 21.57 -6.26
CA ALA A 169 20.61 20.63 -7.17
C ALA A 169 19.51 19.71 -7.72
N CYS A 170 19.61 19.37 -8.99
CA CYS A 170 18.70 18.43 -9.64
C CYS A 170 19.52 17.49 -10.50
N ASP A 171 19.34 16.18 -10.30
CA ASP A 171 19.89 15.14 -11.17
C ASP A 171 18.76 14.59 -12.04
N TYR A 172 18.95 14.62 -13.36
CA TYR A 172 17.98 14.07 -14.32
C TYR A 172 18.28 12.58 -14.52
N GLY A 173 17.50 11.72 -13.88
CA GLY A 173 17.59 10.27 -14.10
C GLY A 173 17.30 9.89 -15.56
N TYR A 174 18.18 9.12 -16.16
CA TYR A 174 18.00 8.61 -17.52
C TYR A 174 17.05 7.40 -17.49
N GLY A 175 15.85 7.54 -18.06
CA GLY A 175 14.89 6.45 -18.21
C GLY A 175 13.90 6.23 -17.02
N SER A 176 13.96 7.04 -15.98
CA SER A 176 12.93 7.11 -14.93
C SER A 176 12.66 8.56 -14.57
N TYR A 177 11.40 8.88 -14.28
CA TYR A 177 11.05 10.18 -13.75
C TYR A 177 11.71 10.35 -12.38
N SER A 178 12.65 11.27 -12.26
CA SER A 178 13.15 11.71 -10.96
C SER A 178 12.05 12.49 -10.25
N ALA A 179 11.71 12.08 -9.05
CA ALA A 179 10.76 12.80 -8.20
C ALA A 179 11.36 14.09 -7.66
#